data_9d5f03714a418fec6e003eb46264f37b
#
_entry.id   9d5f03714a418fec6e003eb46264f37b
#
_cell.length_a   1.000
_cell.length_b   1.000
_cell.length_c   1.000
_cell.angle_alpha   90.00
_cell.angle_beta   90.00
_cell.angle_gamma   90.00
#
_symmetry.space_group_name_H-M   'P 1'
#
loop_
_entity.id
_entity.type
_entity.pdbx_description
1 polymer ?
#
loop_
_entity_poly.entity_id
_entity_poly.type
_entity_poly.pdbx_seq_one_letter_code
_entity_poly.pdbx_strand_id
1 'polypeptide(L)'
;VYGFTNTACAQDWLGTTIDNYTPVNSMLINPSAIVDQKPWLDVHIAGVGGHAANNFGYVENSRVFQFGQYENLKTNLDRNNGWLAFNSQVLGPSASLSLGKQAIGFHTRVRGVVSANRVPIKYAQQILEEVPGDSTVFSINNTRIKSLAWGEVGFTYGRILYQFDKDLITAGVTVNRLFGIQSATLFVDEGEMLIDDGQNILLSGNGKYAFADPAFTIGGGWSTSIGFTYKRMAKDVSNYVPHGKNFQCTTLPYKWKVSASLVDIGGVRVKRNGFYNRFDENENPEDYLGVVTGGSAINGLPRDGDRYTAWLPMGVNAQFDYHYGKGLFFNALITQRLSFPSSYGPDRSNVLAVTARYEKNWLMVAVPLSLENYRSPQLGLAVRFWLLTIGTEHIVPYLIKTDFYKADIYAHLRIRFFDAPGCRTPYFKGLKGFKFGNLFRPKSDDPTSCPHW
;
A
#
# COMPACT_ATOMS: atom_id res chain seq x y z
N VAL A 1 12.56 -3.31 28.27
CA VAL A 1 12.10 -4.05 27.07
C VAL A 1 11.04 -3.19 26.40
N TYR A 2 11.41 -2.43 25.37
CA TYR A 2 10.48 -1.60 24.60
C TYR A 2 9.53 -2.51 23.83
N GLY A 3 8.30 -2.63 24.28
CA GLY A 3 7.24 -3.33 23.58
C GLY A 3 6.90 -2.60 22.28
N PHE A 4 7.23 -3.17 21.13
CA PHE A 4 6.77 -2.70 19.82
C PHE A 4 5.27 -2.96 19.67
N THR A 5 4.44 -2.04 20.17
CA THR A 5 2.98 -2.12 20.08
C THR A 5 2.40 -1.12 19.09
N ASN A 6 3.02 -0.93 17.94
CA ASN A 6 2.46 -0.07 16.91
C ASN A 6 1.98 -0.92 15.75
N THR A 7 0.69 -1.00 15.60
CA THR A 7 0.04 -1.55 14.41
C THR A 7 -0.22 -0.39 13.46
N ALA A 8 0.37 -0.45 12.31
CA ALA A 8 0.12 0.45 11.20
C ALA A 8 -0.20 -0.43 9.99
N CYS A 9 -1.05 0.02 9.09
CA CYS A 9 -1.35 -0.68 7.85
C CYS A 9 -0.81 0.09 6.66
N ALA A 10 -0.06 -0.58 5.82
CA ALA A 10 0.15 -0.17 4.45
C ALA A 10 0.10 -1.43 3.60
N GLN A 11 -0.98 -1.62 2.89
CA GLN A 11 -1.13 -2.71 1.97
C GLN A 11 -0.48 -2.33 0.64
N ASP A 12 0.53 -3.08 0.24
CA ASP A 12 1.28 -2.86 -1.00
C ASP A 12 0.84 -3.78 -2.14
N TRP A 13 -0.35 -4.41 -2.06
CA TRP A 13 -0.89 -5.34 -3.08
C TRP A 13 0.12 -6.42 -3.46
N LEU A 14 0.58 -7.20 -2.48
CA LEU A 14 1.70 -8.14 -2.56
C LEU A 14 1.63 -9.04 -3.79
N GLY A 15 0.45 -9.53 -4.13
CA GLY A 15 0.27 -10.40 -5.29
C GLY A 15 0.55 -9.74 -6.63
N THR A 16 0.49 -8.41 -6.75
CA THR A 16 0.69 -7.68 -8.02
C THR A 16 2.00 -6.93 -8.11
N THR A 17 2.54 -6.47 -6.99
CA THR A 17 3.77 -5.67 -6.98
C THR A 17 5.02 -6.48 -7.33
N ILE A 18 4.97 -7.79 -7.18
CA ILE A 18 6.06 -8.71 -7.51
C ILE A 18 5.97 -9.29 -8.94
N ASP A 19 4.86 -9.11 -9.65
CA ASP A 19 4.62 -9.62 -11.00
C ASP A 19 5.50 -8.91 -12.04
N ASN A 20 6.22 -9.68 -12.86
CA ASN A 20 7.12 -9.15 -13.90
C ASN A 20 6.37 -8.51 -15.08
N TYR A 21 5.05 -8.61 -15.11
CA TYR A 21 4.19 -8.06 -16.15
C TYR A 21 3.43 -6.79 -15.70
N THR A 22 3.75 -6.25 -14.52
CA THR A 22 3.03 -5.10 -13.94
C THR A 22 4.00 -4.00 -13.47
N PRO A 23 4.82 -3.43 -14.36
CA PRO A 23 5.83 -2.45 -14.00
C PRO A 23 5.28 -1.22 -13.26
N VAL A 24 4.05 -0.76 -13.60
CA VAL A 24 3.40 0.34 -12.89
C VAL A 24 3.20 0.01 -11.40
N ASN A 25 2.81 -1.21 -11.04
CA ASN A 25 2.65 -1.57 -9.62
C ASN A 25 4.02 -1.80 -8.95
N SER A 26 4.94 -2.46 -9.67
CA SER A 26 6.26 -2.78 -9.11
C SER A 26 7.08 -1.53 -8.80
N MET A 27 6.98 -0.46 -9.60
CA MET A 27 7.72 0.80 -9.36
C MET A 27 7.25 1.53 -8.10
N LEU A 28 6.02 1.27 -7.61
CA LEU A 28 5.48 1.90 -6.40
C LEU A 28 6.17 1.40 -5.13
N ILE A 29 6.70 0.17 -5.15
CA ILE A 29 7.47 -0.39 -4.02
C ILE A 29 8.97 -0.38 -4.28
N ASN A 30 9.40 -0.42 -5.54
CA ASN A 30 10.81 -0.34 -5.91
C ASN A 30 10.98 0.34 -7.27
N PRO A 31 11.42 1.59 -7.33
CA PRO A 31 11.59 2.33 -8.58
C PRO A 31 12.50 1.65 -9.61
N SER A 32 13.51 0.88 -9.18
CA SER A 32 14.40 0.18 -10.11
C SER A 32 13.72 -0.96 -10.85
N ALA A 33 12.59 -1.45 -10.33
CA ALA A 33 11.82 -2.55 -10.93
C ALA A 33 11.18 -2.19 -12.27
N ILE A 34 11.08 -0.89 -12.61
CA ILE A 34 10.56 -0.44 -13.91
C ILE A 34 11.47 -0.86 -15.08
N VAL A 35 12.77 -1.09 -14.80
CA VAL A 35 13.76 -1.46 -15.82
C VAL A 35 13.73 -2.96 -16.07
N ASP A 36 13.84 -3.35 -17.33
CA ASP A 36 13.88 -4.77 -17.75
C ASP A 36 12.64 -5.57 -17.33
N GLN A 37 11.47 -4.97 -17.54
CA GLN A 37 10.17 -5.58 -17.35
C GLN A 37 9.64 -6.22 -18.64
N LYS A 38 8.75 -7.20 -18.50
CA LYS A 38 8.20 -7.97 -19.64
C LYS A 38 7.43 -7.12 -20.65
N PRO A 39 6.51 -6.21 -20.25
CA PRO A 39 5.88 -5.28 -21.19
C PRO A 39 6.88 -4.20 -21.65
N TRP A 40 6.83 -3.84 -22.94
CA TRP A 40 7.49 -2.65 -23.45
C TRP A 40 6.76 -1.38 -22.98
N LEU A 41 5.42 -1.41 -23.01
CA LEU A 41 4.54 -0.35 -22.50
C LEU A 41 3.44 -0.99 -21.65
N ASP A 42 3.29 -0.53 -20.43
CA ASP A 42 2.18 -0.85 -19.52
C ASP A 42 1.35 0.40 -19.30
N VAL A 43 0.07 0.35 -19.66
CA VAL A 43 -0.91 1.42 -19.42
C VAL A 43 -1.90 0.91 -18.38
N HIS A 44 -1.80 1.43 -17.19
CA HIS A 44 -2.73 1.19 -16.10
C HIS A 44 -3.89 2.19 -16.20
N ILE A 45 -5.11 1.69 -16.31
CA ILE A 45 -6.31 2.52 -16.49
C ILE A 45 -6.82 2.98 -15.13
N ALA A 46 -7.09 2.01 -14.25
CA ALA A 46 -7.57 2.26 -12.90
C ALA A 46 -7.27 1.05 -12.01
N GLY A 47 -7.08 1.31 -10.74
CA GLY A 47 -6.99 0.28 -9.70
C GLY A 47 -7.50 0.82 -8.39
N VAL A 48 -8.14 -0.05 -7.63
CA VAL A 48 -8.66 0.26 -6.31
C VAL A 48 -8.34 -0.86 -5.36
N GLY A 49 -8.05 -0.52 -4.13
CA GLY A 49 -7.91 -1.50 -3.07
C GLY A 49 -8.14 -0.88 -1.71
N GLY A 50 -8.63 -1.71 -0.82
CA GLY A 50 -8.87 -1.35 0.57
C GLY A 50 -8.51 -2.50 1.49
N HIS A 51 -7.99 -2.16 2.65
CA HIS A 51 -7.66 -3.06 3.72
C HIS A 51 -8.16 -2.49 5.03
N ALA A 52 -8.89 -3.29 5.79
CA ALA A 52 -9.31 -2.97 7.13
C ALA A 52 -8.91 -4.12 8.06
N ALA A 53 -8.31 -3.80 9.18
CA ALA A 53 -7.90 -4.76 10.18
C ALA A 53 -8.01 -4.16 11.58
N ASN A 54 -8.46 -4.97 12.54
CA ASN A 54 -8.52 -4.59 13.94
C ASN A 54 -8.37 -5.84 14.82
N ASN A 55 -8.40 -5.69 16.13
CA ASN A 55 -8.33 -6.82 17.09
C ASN A 55 -9.48 -6.83 18.11
N PHE A 56 -10.51 -6.01 17.91
CA PHE A 56 -11.62 -5.88 18.85
C PHE A 56 -13.00 -6.09 18.21
N GLY A 57 -13.28 -5.49 17.06
CA GLY A 57 -14.53 -5.69 16.33
C GLY A 57 -14.41 -6.85 15.33
N TYR A 58 -15.37 -7.76 15.32
CA TYR A 58 -15.38 -8.88 14.38
C TYR A 58 -16.80 -9.23 13.93
N VAL A 59 -16.86 -9.84 12.77
CA VAL A 59 -18.13 -10.40 12.26
C VAL A 59 -18.12 -11.89 12.54
N GLU A 60 -19.09 -12.33 13.34
CA GLU A 60 -19.15 -13.69 13.82
C GLU A 60 -19.62 -14.65 12.72
N ASN A 61 -18.93 -15.78 12.55
CA ASN A 61 -19.32 -16.93 11.72
C ASN A 61 -19.86 -16.54 10.32
N SER A 62 -19.21 -15.60 9.65
CA SER A 62 -19.68 -15.01 8.40
C SER A 62 -18.64 -15.12 7.28
N ARG A 63 -19.07 -14.86 6.04
CA ARG A 63 -18.19 -14.64 4.88
C ARG A 63 -18.24 -13.19 4.45
N VAL A 64 -17.14 -12.67 3.90
CA VAL A 64 -17.05 -11.28 3.45
C VAL A 64 -18.18 -10.91 2.46
N PHE A 65 -18.59 -11.80 1.56
CA PHE A 65 -19.67 -11.53 0.60
C PHE A 65 -21.10 -11.65 1.15
N GLN A 66 -21.26 -11.97 2.43
CA GLN A 66 -22.58 -11.99 3.09
C GLN A 66 -22.91 -10.63 3.74
N PHE A 67 -22.42 -9.54 3.17
CA PHE A 67 -22.75 -8.18 3.60
C PHE A 67 -24.24 -7.91 3.51
N GLY A 68 -24.85 -7.54 4.63
CA GLY A 68 -26.26 -7.19 4.72
C GLY A 68 -26.92 -7.56 6.05
N GLN A 69 -26.26 -8.36 6.86
CA GLN A 69 -26.70 -8.68 8.22
C GLN A 69 -25.69 -8.13 9.22
N TYR A 70 -25.78 -6.83 9.49
CA TYR A 70 -24.98 -6.15 10.52
C TYR A 70 -25.25 -6.66 11.96
N GLU A 71 -26.24 -7.54 12.12
CA GLU A 71 -26.62 -8.15 13.40
C GLU A 71 -25.52 -9.04 14.02
N ASN A 72 -24.48 -9.36 13.25
CA ASN A 72 -23.40 -10.25 13.69
C ASN A 72 -22.09 -9.51 14.02
N LEU A 73 -22.10 -8.17 14.10
CA LEU A 73 -20.92 -7.43 14.54
C LEU A 73 -20.81 -7.51 16.05
N LYS A 74 -19.72 -8.05 16.54
CA LYS A 74 -19.43 -8.23 17.98
C LYS A 74 -18.11 -7.61 18.37
N THR A 75 -18.03 -7.27 19.65
CA THR A 75 -16.79 -6.75 20.24
C THR A 75 -16.14 -7.80 21.15
N ASN A 76 -14.85 -8.02 20.94
CA ASN A 76 -14.04 -8.90 21.81
C ASN A 76 -13.56 -8.11 23.03
N LEU A 77 -14.13 -8.40 24.19
CA LEU A 77 -13.83 -7.74 25.46
C LEU A 77 -12.70 -8.38 26.27
N ASP A 78 -12.09 -9.47 25.77
CA ASP A 78 -10.99 -10.16 26.47
C ASP A 78 -9.72 -9.30 26.62
N ARG A 79 -9.70 -8.14 25.96
CA ARG A 79 -8.58 -7.20 25.96
C ARG A 79 -9.03 -5.83 26.43
N ASN A 80 -8.17 -5.14 27.15
CA ASN A 80 -8.47 -3.77 27.61
C ASN A 80 -8.27 -2.73 26.50
N ASN A 81 -7.28 -2.97 25.60
CA ASN A 81 -6.89 -2.04 24.55
C ASN A 81 -6.92 -2.68 23.18
N GLY A 82 -7.52 -1.97 22.24
CA GLY A 82 -7.63 -2.34 20.84
C GLY A 82 -6.69 -1.58 19.92
N TRP A 83 -6.58 -2.09 18.72
CA TRP A 83 -5.98 -1.39 17.59
C TRP A 83 -6.87 -1.51 16.35
N LEU A 84 -6.83 -0.49 15.53
CA LEU A 84 -7.49 -0.42 14.22
C LEU A 84 -6.48 0.07 13.20
N ALA A 85 -6.58 -0.48 12.02
CA ALA A 85 -5.82 -0.03 10.88
C ALA A 85 -6.66 -0.11 9.62
N PHE A 86 -6.72 0.99 8.87
CA PHE A 86 -7.42 1.10 7.61
C PHE A 86 -6.48 1.71 6.57
N ASN A 87 -6.44 1.12 5.40
CA ASN A 87 -5.71 1.63 4.24
C ASN A 87 -6.59 1.52 3.00
N SER A 88 -6.69 2.58 2.27
CA SER A 88 -7.34 2.60 0.97
C SER A 88 -6.46 3.29 -0.05
N GLN A 89 -6.48 2.81 -1.27
CA GLN A 89 -5.81 3.48 -2.37
C GLN A 89 -6.54 3.31 -3.69
N VAL A 90 -6.51 4.37 -4.46
CA VAL A 90 -6.98 4.42 -5.84
C VAL A 90 -5.79 4.78 -6.70
N LEU A 91 -5.38 3.88 -7.59
CA LEU A 91 -4.37 4.12 -8.61
C LEU A 91 -5.09 4.54 -9.88
N GLY A 92 -4.90 5.78 -10.27
CA GLY A 92 -5.49 6.37 -11.46
C GLY A 92 -4.72 6.03 -12.74
N PRO A 93 -4.99 6.74 -13.84
CA PRO A 93 -4.26 6.58 -15.09
C PRO A 93 -2.75 6.70 -14.88
N SER A 94 -2.04 5.66 -15.28
CA SER A 94 -0.60 5.54 -15.06
C SER A 94 0.04 4.77 -16.21
N ALA A 95 1.32 4.99 -16.46
CA ALA A 95 2.01 4.28 -17.53
C ALA A 95 3.48 4.05 -17.21
N SER A 96 4.05 3.02 -17.80
CA SER A 96 5.47 2.76 -17.79
C SER A 96 5.96 2.35 -19.18
N LEU A 97 7.08 2.91 -19.60
CA LEU A 97 7.66 2.73 -20.92
C LEU A 97 9.12 2.32 -20.82
N SER A 98 9.46 1.20 -21.47
CA SER A 98 10.85 0.76 -21.60
C SER A 98 11.52 1.46 -22.79
N LEU A 99 12.66 2.07 -22.55
CA LEU A 99 13.50 2.77 -23.53
C LEU A 99 14.89 2.09 -23.64
N GLY A 100 14.89 0.75 -23.79
CA GLY A 100 16.10 -0.04 -23.82
C GLY A 100 16.77 -0.12 -22.46
N LYS A 101 17.96 0.46 -22.29
CA LYS A 101 18.67 0.45 -21.01
C LYS A 101 18.08 1.40 -19.95
N GLN A 102 17.06 2.15 -20.30
CA GLN A 102 16.35 3.10 -19.45
C GLN A 102 14.86 2.78 -19.44
N ALA A 103 14.15 3.27 -18.46
CA ALA A 103 12.69 3.23 -18.40
C ALA A 103 12.16 4.47 -17.70
N ILE A 104 10.98 4.88 -18.10
CA ILE A 104 10.25 5.99 -17.48
C ILE A 104 8.87 5.54 -17.08
N GLY A 105 8.36 6.10 -16.00
CA GLY A 105 7.03 5.83 -15.49
C GLY A 105 6.35 7.10 -15.01
N PHE A 106 5.05 7.11 -15.12
CA PHE A 106 4.17 8.13 -14.59
C PHE A 106 3.03 7.45 -13.83
N HIS A 107 2.64 8.01 -12.68
CA HIS A 107 1.47 7.53 -11.98
C HIS A 107 0.70 8.63 -11.29
N THR A 108 -0.59 8.40 -11.12
CA THR A 108 -1.49 9.20 -10.30
C THR A 108 -2.12 8.29 -9.25
N ARG A 109 -2.11 8.69 -7.99
CA ARG A 109 -2.62 7.86 -6.90
C ARG A 109 -3.26 8.72 -5.82
N VAL A 110 -4.36 8.23 -5.23
CA VAL A 110 -4.94 8.76 -4.00
C VAL A 110 -4.83 7.68 -2.93
N ARG A 111 -4.40 8.07 -1.74
CA ARG A 111 -4.21 7.17 -0.60
C ARG A 111 -4.88 7.73 0.64
N GLY A 112 -5.47 6.84 1.43
CA GLY A 112 -5.98 7.14 2.76
C GLY A 112 -5.49 6.10 3.75
N VAL A 113 -4.88 6.54 4.85
CA VAL A 113 -4.36 5.65 5.90
C VAL A 113 -4.86 6.12 7.25
N VAL A 114 -5.42 5.21 8.02
CA VAL A 114 -5.83 5.43 9.40
C VAL A 114 -5.18 4.35 10.26
N SER A 115 -4.61 4.74 11.36
CA SER A 115 -4.08 3.82 12.37
C SER A 115 -4.46 4.30 13.76
N ALA A 116 -5.02 3.41 14.57
CA ALA A 116 -5.31 3.67 15.97
C ALA A 116 -4.71 2.56 16.83
N ASN A 117 -4.05 2.94 17.90
CA ASN A 117 -3.38 2.01 18.80
C ASN A 117 -3.72 2.34 20.25
N ARG A 118 -3.90 1.29 21.04
CA ARG A 118 -4.27 1.39 22.46
C ARG A 118 -5.56 2.17 22.70
N VAL A 119 -6.55 1.97 21.84
CA VAL A 119 -7.91 2.50 22.03
C VAL A 119 -8.61 1.63 23.09
N PRO A 120 -9.25 2.20 24.11
CA PRO A 120 -10.05 1.43 25.06
C PRO A 120 -11.16 0.65 24.34
N ILE A 121 -11.20 -0.68 24.51
CA ILE A 121 -12.14 -1.54 23.75
C ILE A 121 -13.59 -1.27 24.17
N LYS A 122 -13.85 -0.96 25.42
CA LYS A 122 -15.19 -0.59 25.90
C LYS A 122 -15.74 0.63 25.17
N TYR A 123 -14.89 1.59 24.82
CA TYR A 123 -15.29 2.73 23.98
C TYR A 123 -15.66 2.29 22.55
N ALA A 124 -14.84 1.43 21.99
CA ALA A 124 -15.14 0.86 20.68
C ALA A 124 -16.45 0.05 20.67
N GLN A 125 -16.76 -0.65 21.77
CA GLN A 125 -18.03 -1.35 21.96
C GLN A 125 -19.23 -0.40 21.94
N GLN A 126 -19.18 0.69 22.71
CA GLN A 126 -20.27 1.69 22.74
C GLN A 126 -20.58 2.26 21.34
N ILE A 127 -19.55 2.51 20.53
CA ILE A 127 -19.73 3.00 19.16
C ILE A 127 -20.28 1.91 18.23
N LEU A 128 -19.79 0.67 18.33
CA LEU A 128 -20.11 -0.39 17.39
C LEU A 128 -21.45 -1.08 17.69
N GLU A 129 -21.80 -1.21 18.96
CA GLU A 129 -22.98 -1.93 19.41
C GLU A 129 -24.14 -0.97 19.79
N GLU A 130 -23.93 0.36 19.62
CA GLU A 130 -24.92 1.41 19.96
C GLU A 130 -25.49 1.23 21.39
N VAL A 131 -24.67 0.73 22.31
CA VAL A 131 -25.11 0.51 23.69
C VAL A 131 -25.30 1.90 24.33
N PRO A 132 -26.54 2.24 24.83
CA PRO A 132 -26.74 3.47 25.58
C PRO A 132 -25.85 3.43 26.81
N GLY A 133 -24.87 4.33 26.89
CA GLY A 133 -23.93 4.37 28.01
C GLY A 133 -24.33 5.41 29.03
N ASP A 134 -24.35 5.03 30.29
CA ASP A 134 -24.14 5.99 31.37
C ASP A 134 -22.78 6.66 31.18
N SER A 135 -22.63 7.89 31.66
CA SER A 135 -21.35 8.61 31.64
C SER A 135 -20.22 7.70 32.16
N THR A 136 -19.30 7.33 31.31
CA THR A 136 -18.26 6.36 31.64
C THR A 136 -16.89 6.99 31.49
N VAL A 137 -16.05 6.88 32.52
CA VAL A 137 -14.66 7.33 32.50
C VAL A 137 -13.74 6.17 32.12
N PHE A 138 -12.90 6.39 31.13
CA PHE A 138 -11.88 5.44 30.67
C PHE A 138 -10.48 6.00 30.88
N SER A 139 -9.62 5.27 31.57
CA SER A 139 -8.20 5.60 31.60
C SER A 139 -7.55 5.29 30.25
N ILE A 140 -6.83 6.26 29.69
CA ILE A 140 -6.15 6.19 28.42
C ILE A 140 -4.65 6.33 28.66
N ASN A 141 -3.89 5.33 28.18
CA ASN A 141 -2.44 5.35 28.31
C ASN A 141 -1.78 5.04 26.97
N ASN A 142 -0.92 5.95 26.50
CA ASN A 142 -0.18 5.80 25.25
C ASN A 142 -1.08 5.56 24.02
N THR A 143 -2.26 6.18 23.98
CA THR A 143 -3.16 6.08 22.83
C THR A 143 -2.62 6.92 21.68
N ARG A 144 -2.60 6.35 20.50
CA ARG A 144 -2.09 6.96 19.28
C ARG A 144 -3.09 6.76 18.14
N ILE A 145 -3.68 7.83 17.66
CA ILE A 145 -4.58 7.82 16.50
C ILE A 145 -3.95 8.71 15.43
N LYS A 146 -3.79 8.18 14.24
CA LYS A 146 -3.16 8.87 13.11
C LYS A 146 -3.95 8.62 11.84
N SER A 147 -4.25 9.67 11.10
CA SER A 147 -4.93 9.61 9.80
C SER A 147 -4.27 10.58 8.83
N LEU A 148 -4.14 10.18 7.59
CA LEU A 148 -3.70 11.02 6.49
C LEU A 148 -4.34 10.54 5.20
N ALA A 149 -4.97 11.46 4.46
CA ALA A 149 -5.42 11.25 3.10
C ALA A 149 -4.72 12.24 2.17
N TRP A 150 -4.20 11.73 1.06
CA TRP A 150 -3.47 12.56 0.08
C TRP A 150 -3.58 12.01 -1.33
N GLY A 151 -3.50 12.91 -2.30
CA GLY A 151 -3.27 12.60 -3.70
C GLY A 151 -1.80 12.76 -4.05
N GLU A 152 -1.31 12.02 -5.03
CA GLU A 152 0.03 12.15 -5.55
C GLU A 152 0.08 11.97 -7.07
N VAL A 153 0.98 12.74 -7.68
CA VAL A 153 1.37 12.60 -9.08
C VAL A 153 2.87 12.36 -9.09
N GLY A 154 3.27 11.21 -9.62
CA GLY A 154 4.64 10.73 -9.56
C GLY A 154 5.27 10.47 -10.91
N PHE A 155 6.56 10.73 -11.01
CA PHE A 155 7.41 10.40 -12.14
C PHE A 155 8.54 9.50 -11.67
N THR A 156 8.74 8.39 -12.38
CA THR A 156 9.78 7.40 -12.11
C THR A 156 10.76 7.34 -13.27
N TYR A 157 12.03 7.33 -12.95
CA TYR A 157 13.12 7.06 -13.88
C TYR A 157 13.95 5.90 -13.38
N GLY A 158 14.26 4.97 -14.27
CA GLY A 158 15.14 3.84 -13.96
C GLY A 158 16.14 3.58 -15.08
N ARG A 159 17.28 3.00 -14.71
CA ARG A 159 18.38 2.72 -15.64
C ARG A 159 19.14 1.46 -15.25
N ILE A 160 19.68 0.75 -16.28
CA ILE A 160 20.72 -0.25 -16.09
C ILE A 160 22.03 0.49 -15.76
N LEU A 161 22.59 0.23 -14.58
CA LEU A 161 23.87 0.82 -14.14
C LEU A 161 25.06 -0.06 -14.53
N TYR A 162 24.89 -1.38 -14.45
CA TYR A 162 25.95 -2.33 -14.72
C TYR A 162 25.38 -3.57 -15.42
N GLN A 163 26.10 -4.06 -16.41
CA GLN A 163 25.78 -5.31 -17.09
C GLN A 163 27.06 -5.95 -17.60
N PHE A 164 27.33 -7.16 -17.16
CA PHE A 164 28.49 -7.93 -17.58
C PHE A 164 28.26 -9.42 -17.34
N ASP A 165 28.65 -10.28 -18.25
CA ASP A 165 28.36 -11.73 -18.22
C ASP A 165 26.85 -11.95 -17.92
N LYS A 166 26.52 -12.47 -16.74
CA LYS A 166 25.14 -12.74 -16.31
C LYS A 166 24.66 -11.77 -15.24
N ASP A 167 25.40 -10.74 -14.94
CA ASP A 167 25.10 -9.80 -13.87
C ASP A 167 24.50 -8.51 -14.42
N LEU A 168 23.34 -8.14 -13.89
CA LEU A 168 22.60 -6.96 -14.26
C LEU A 168 22.23 -6.17 -12.99
N ILE A 169 22.68 -4.92 -12.92
CA ILE A 169 22.28 -4.01 -11.82
C ILE A 169 21.45 -2.87 -12.40
N THR A 170 20.30 -2.62 -11.80
CA THR A 170 19.43 -1.50 -12.13
C THR A 170 19.22 -0.60 -10.93
N ALA A 171 19.06 0.67 -11.17
CA ALA A 171 18.65 1.65 -10.16
C ALA A 171 17.47 2.47 -10.68
N GLY A 172 16.72 3.03 -9.77
CA GLY A 172 15.59 3.89 -10.09
C GLY A 172 15.28 4.87 -8.97
N VAL A 173 14.65 5.96 -9.37
CA VAL A 173 14.16 7.01 -8.48
C VAL A 173 12.75 7.41 -8.90
N THR A 174 11.89 7.64 -7.92
CA THR A 174 10.56 8.22 -8.11
C THR A 174 10.49 9.53 -7.34
N VAL A 175 9.93 10.55 -7.96
CA VAL A 175 9.62 11.83 -7.32
C VAL A 175 8.12 12.07 -7.45
N ASN A 176 7.47 12.33 -6.32
CA ASN A 176 6.02 12.57 -6.25
C ASN A 176 5.74 14.00 -5.79
N ARG A 177 4.80 14.66 -6.47
CA ARG A 177 4.13 15.85 -5.98
C ARG A 177 2.92 15.42 -5.15
N LEU A 178 2.82 15.91 -3.90
CA LEU A 178 1.79 15.54 -2.95
C LEU A 178 0.75 16.66 -2.80
N PHE A 179 -0.51 16.24 -2.64
CA PHE A 179 -1.68 17.10 -2.38
C PHE A 179 -2.40 16.52 -1.16
N GLY A 180 -2.32 17.19 -0.01
CA GLY A 180 -3.01 16.76 1.21
C GLY A 180 -4.50 17.00 1.11
N ILE A 181 -5.29 16.03 1.53
CA ILE A 181 -6.76 16.07 1.50
C ILE A 181 -7.30 16.19 2.92
N GLN A 182 -6.76 15.42 3.86
CA GLN A 182 -7.18 15.40 5.26
C GLN A 182 -6.02 14.87 6.11
N SER A 183 -5.90 15.39 7.34
CA SER A 183 -4.94 14.87 8.32
C SER A 183 -5.52 14.98 9.73
N ALA A 184 -5.38 13.92 10.51
CA ALA A 184 -5.73 13.92 11.91
C ALA A 184 -4.72 13.10 12.70
N THR A 185 -4.25 13.66 13.80
CA THR A 185 -3.33 12.98 14.71
C THR A 185 -3.70 13.33 16.13
N LEU A 186 -3.84 12.32 16.98
CA LEU A 186 -4.06 12.46 18.42
C LEU A 186 -3.08 11.53 19.14
N PHE A 187 -2.31 12.09 20.05
CA PHE A 187 -1.46 11.38 21.00
C PHE A 187 -1.92 11.71 22.39
N VAL A 188 -2.27 10.73 23.17
CA VAL A 188 -2.53 10.85 24.61
C VAL A 188 -1.50 9.98 25.30
N ASP A 189 -0.64 10.59 26.08
CA ASP A 189 0.38 9.88 26.83
C ASP A 189 -0.19 9.25 28.08
N GLU A 190 -0.89 10.03 28.90
CA GLU A 190 -1.68 9.61 30.05
C GLU A 190 -2.90 10.53 30.15
N GLY A 191 -4.05 9.98 30.47
CA GLY A 191 -5.27 10.77 30.60
C GLY A 191 -6.52 9.94 30.87
N GLU A 192 -7.62 10.65 30.98
CA GLU A 192 -8.95 10.10 31.13
C GLU A 192 -9.84 10.58 29.98
N MET A 193 -10.70 9.71 29.52
CA MET A 193 -11.73 10.02 28.54
C MET A 193 -13.09 9.79 29.18
N LEU A 194 -13.87 10.84 29.30
CA LEU A 194 -15.26 10.80 29.74
C LEU A 194 -16.15 10.82 28.49
N ILE A 195 -17.07 9.89 28.40
CA ILE A 195 -18.13 9.90 27.42
C ILE A 195 -19.42 10.27 28.13
N ASP A 196 -20.02 11.37 27.71
CA ASP A 196 -21.27 11.88 28.24
C ASP A 196 -22.39 11.65 27.23
N ASP A 197 -23.46 10.96 27.65
CA ASP A 197 -24.65 10.60 26.83
C ASP A 197 -24.33 10.07 25.42
N GLY A 198 -23.19 9.41 25.23
CA GLY A 198 -22.78 8.82 23.96
C GLY A 198 -22.44 9.81 22.84
N GLN A 199 -22.50 11.12 23.10
CA GLN A 199 -22.26 12.15 22.07
C GLN A 199 -21.08 13.08 22.37
N ASN A 200 -20.79 13.34 23.62
CA ASN A 200 -19.69 14.22 24.01
C ASN A 200 -18.53 13.38 24.54
N ILE A 201 -17.34 13.60 23.99
CA ILE A 201 -16.11 13.02 24.48
C ILE A 201 -15.31 14.14 25.10
N LEU A 202 -15.11 14.07 26.42
CA LEU A 202 -14.20 14.93 27.14
C LEU A 202 -12.90 14.18 27.38
N LEU A 203 -11.79 14.77 27.02
CA LEU A 203 -10.47 14.21 27.17
C LEU A 203 -9.66 15.10 28.10
N SER A 204 -9.15 14.54 29.20
CA SER A 204 -8.21 15.20 30.11
C SER A 204 -6.87 14.43 30.09
N GLY A 205 -5.79 15.10 30.47
CA GLY A 205 -4.47 14.49 30.58
C GLY A 205 -3.40 15.16 29.74
N ASN A 206 -2.35 14.41 29.40
CA ASN A 206 -1.18 14.90 28.72
C ASN A 206 -1.10 14.34 27.29
N GLY A 207 -0.87 15.23 26.33
CA GLY A 207 -0.79 14.78 24.95
C GLY A 207 -0.60 15.89 23.93
N LYS A 208 -0.82 15.54 22.69
CA LYS A 208 -0.80 16.49 21.57
C LYS A 208 -1.73 16.05 20.45
N TYR A 209 -2.24 17.00 19.73
CA TYR A 209 -3.06 16.76 18.55
C TYR A 209 -2.67 17.67 17.39
N ALA A 210 -3.04 17.23 16.19
CA ALA A 210 -2.96 18.03 14.98
C ALA A 210 -4.09 17.60 14.05
N PHE A 211 -4.88 18.54 13.58
CA PHE A 211 -6.01 18.29 12.69
C PHE A 211 -5.96 19.21 11.48
N ALA A 212 -6.51 18.72 10.37
CA ALA A 212 -6.86 19.52 9.22
C ALA A 212 -8.15 18.98 8.62
N ASP A 213 -9.15 19.84 8.53
CA ASP A 213 -10.45 19.49 7.97
C ASP A 213 -10.32 19.05 6.52
N PRO A 214 -11.14 18.07 6.08
CA PRO A 214 -11.14 17.63 4.72
C PRO A 214 -11.39 18.77 3.73
N ALA A 215 -10.51 18.89 2.73
CA ALA A 215 -10.64 19.87 1.67
C ALA A 215 -10.01 19.33 0.38
N PHE A 216 -10.32 19.95 -0.77
CA PHE A 216 -9.67 19.60 -2.03
C PHE A 216 -8.14 19.66 -1.91
N THR A 217 -7.62 20.59 -1.11
CA THR A 217 -6.22 20.60 -0.66
C THR A 217 -6.03 21.36 0.64
N ILE A 218 -5.52 20.68 1.65
CA ILE A 218 -5.09 21.30 2.92
C ILE A 218 -3.65 21.80 2.85
N GLY A 219 -2.91 21.41 1.82
CA GLY A 219 -1.51 21.73 1.62
C GLY A 219 -0.86 20.78 0.63
N GLY A 220 0.45 20.76 0.60
CA GLY A 220 1.16 19.90 -0.32
C GLY A 220 2.61 19.66 0.09
N GLY A 221 3.29 18.84 -0.68
CA GLY A 221 4.68 18.48 -0.41
C GLY A 221 5.30 17.70 -1.55
N TRP A 222 6.42 17.09 -1.26
CA TRP A 222 7.13 16.21 -2.14
C TRP A 222 7.50 14.94 -1.41
N SER A 223 7.55 13.84 -2.13
CA SER A 223 8.20 12.63 -1.64
C SER A 223 9.09 12.01 -2.69
N THR A 224 10.06 11.25 -2.24
CA THR A 224 11.01 10.55 -3.10
C THR A 224 11.09 9.09 -2.67
N SER A 225 11.23 8.20 -3.66
CA SER A 225 11.55 6.79 -3.43
C SER A 225 12.76 6.43 -4.27
N ILE A 226 13.63 5.56 -3.74
CA ILE A 226 14.87 5.13 -4.38
C ILE A 226 14.92 3.61 -4.32
N GLY A 227 15.43 2.98 -5.37
CA GLY A 227 15.55 1.52 -5.38
C GLY A 227 16.68 1.01 -6.25
N PHE A 228 17.16 -0.18 -5.86
CA PHE A 228 18.19 -0.93 -6.55
C PHE A 228 17.75 -2.38 -6.73
N THR A 229 18.12 -2.96 -7.87
CA THR A 229 17.88 -4.39 -8.13
C THR A 229 19.12 -4.99 -8.80
N TYR A 230 19.59 -6.09 -8.21
CA TYR A 230 20.57 -6.96 -8.82
C TYR A 230 19.86 -8.21 -9.36
N LYS A 231 20.15 -8.59 -10.61
CA LYS A 231 19.62 -9.78 -11.26
C LYS A 231 20.77 -10.68 -11.75
N ARG A 232 20.72 -11.96 -11.39
CA ARG A 232 21.53 -12.98 -12.05
C ARG A 232 20.74 -13.54 -13.22
N MET A 233 21.15 -13.17 -14.43
CA MET A 233 20.44 -13.52 -15.66
C MET A 233 20.74 -14.98 -16.08
N ALA A 234 19.85 -15.55 -16.88
CA ALA A 234 20.05 -16.92 -17.38
C ALA A 234 21.06 -16.98 -18.54
N LYS A 235 21.23 -15.87 -19.26
CA LYS A 235 22.13 -15.73 -20.42
C LYS A 235 23.06 -14.54 -20.22
N ASP A 236 24.13 -14.45 -21.04
CA ASP A 236 25.02 -13.30 -21.08
C ASP A 236 24.26 -12.02 -21.44
N VAL A 237 24.55 -10.94 -20.68
CA VAL A 237 23.92 -9.62 -20.82
C VAL A 237 24.90 -8.51 -21.17
N SER A 238 26.17 -8.82 -21.51
CA SER A 238 27.19 -7.81 -21.78
C SER A 238 26.76 -6.76 -22.81
N ASN A 239 26.01 -7.19 -23.85
CA ASN A 239 25.44 -6.32 -24.87
C ASN A 239 23.91 -6.24 -24.83
N TYR A 240 23.30 -6.62 -23.70
CA TYR A 240 21.86 -6.70 -23.56
C TYR A 240 21.19 -5.31 -23.57
N VAL A 241 20.14 -5.22 -24.39
CA VAL A 241 19.24 -4.08 -24.43
C VAL A 241 17.81 -4.62 -24.33
N PRO A 242 17.09 -4.38 -23.23
CA PRO A 242 15.70 -4.79 -23.11
C PRO A 242 14.87 -4.34 -24.31
N HIS A 243 14.04 -5.24 -24.85
CA HIS A 243 13.22 -5.00 -26.04
C HIS A 243 14.01 -4.62 -27.31
N GLY A 244 15.32 -4.86 -27.33
CA GLY A 244 16.18 -4.63 -28.50
C GLY A 244 15.99 -5.69 -29.58
N LYS A 245 16.18 -5.31 -30.85
CA LYS A 245 16.06 -6.22 -31.99
C LYS A 245 16.98 -7.44 -31.89
N ASN A 246 18.20 -7.26 -31.37
CA ASN A 246 19.19 -8.33 -31.19
C ASN A 246 18.78 -9.37 -30.14
N PHE A 247 17.75 -9.10 -29.36
CA PHE A 247 17.20 -9.98 -28.32
C PHE A 247 15.75 -10.35 -28.60
N GLN A 248 15.40 -10.49 -29.90
CA GLN A 248 14.07 -10.88 -30.37
C GLN A 248 12.95 -9.98 -29.81
N CYS A 249 13.30 -8.70 -29.51
CA CYS A 249 12.36 -7.71 -29.00
C CYS A 249 11.67 -8.08 -27.68
N THR A 250 12.31 -8.93 -26.90
CA THR A 250 11.81 -9.38 -25.59
C THR A 250 12.81 -9.06 -24.47
N THR A 251 12.49 -9.43 -23.25
CA THR A 251 13.42 -9.40 -22.13
C THR A 251 13.95 -10.78 -21.81
N LEU A 252 15.20 -10.86 -21.39
CA LEU A 252 15.83 -12.12 -20.98
C LEU A 252 15.29 -12.57 -19.61
N PRO A 253 15.19 -13.88 -19.36
CA PRO A 253 14.85 -14.41 -18.06
C PRO A 253 16.04 -14.28 -17.09
N TYR A 254 15.74 -13.98 -15.82
CA TYR A 254 16.72 -14.10 -14.73
C TYR A 254 16.58 -15.46 -14.04
N LYS A 255 17.63 -15.89 -13.35
CA LYS A 255 17.60 -17.02 -12.43
C LYS A 255 17.10 -16.60 -11.05
N TRP A 256 17.64 -15.49 -10.55
CA TRP A 256 17.21 -14.89 -9.30
C TRP A 256 17.51 -13.38 -9.31
N LYS A 257 16.79 -12.64 -8.47
CA LYS A 257 17.02 -11.22 -8.26
C LYS A 257 16.93 -10.87 -6.78
N VAL A 258 17.73 -9.90 -6.35
CA VAL A 258 17.65 -9.25 -5.04
C VAL A 258 17.40 -7.78 -5.27
N SER A 259 16.52 -7.20 -4.50
CA SER A 259 16.29 -5.77 -4.58
C SER A 259 16.09 -5.13 -3.21
N ALA A 260 16.44 -3.86 -3.12
CA ALA A 260 16.22 -3.02 -1.96
C ALA A 260 15.68 -1.67 -2.39
N SER A 261 14.80 -1.10 -1.61
CA SER A 261 14.25 0.24 -1.85
C SER A 261 13.91 0.96 -0.56
N LEU A 262 13.96 2.28 -0.63
CA LEU A 262 13.49 3.19 0.39
C LEU A 262 12.37 4.01 -0.23
N VAL A 263 11.17 3.97 0.36
CA VAL A 263 9.96 4.54 -0.25
C VAL A 263 9.30 5.56 0.63
N ASP A 264 8.55 6.47 0.00
CA ASP A 264 7.71 7.49 0.64
C ASP A 264 8.50 8.48 1.53
N ILE A 265 9.76 8.79 1.19
CA ILE A 265 10.59 9.77 1.93
C ILE A 265 10.04 11.16 1.69
N GLY A 266 9.28 11.70 2.65
CA GLY A 266 8.67 13.02 2.53
C GLY A 266 7.38 13.17 3.30
N GLY A 267 6.68 14.27 3.06
CA GLY A 267 5.45 14.56 3.79
C GLY A 267 4.62 15.68 3.17
N VAL A 268 3.42 15.80 3.66
CA VAL A 268 2.47 16.86 3.34
C VAL A 268 2.61 17.99 4.36
N ARG A 269 2.98 19.17 3.91
CA ARG A 269 2.95 20.37 4.74
C ARG A 269 1.53 20.96 4.73
N VAL A 270 0.84 20.82 5.83
CA VAL A 270 -0.47 21.42 6.06
C VAL A 270 -0.31 22.92 6.21
N LYS A 271 -1.12 23.70 5.48
CA LYS A 271 -1.06 25.16 5.43
C LYS A 271 -2.43 25.84 5.54
N ARG A 272 -3.50 25.07 5.36
CA ARG A 272 -4.89 25.55 5.36
C ARG A 272 -5.74 24.62 6.17
N ASN A 273 -6.72 25.16 6.88
CA ASN A 273 -7.68 24.43 7.70
C ASN A 273 -7.01 23.48 8.71
N GLY A 274 -5.75 23.74 9.06
CA GLY A 274 -4.97 22.91 9.97
C GLY A 274 -4.63 23.68 11.23
N PHE A 275 -4.51 22.95 12.33
CA PHE A 275 -4.02 23.44 13.60
C PHE A 275 -3.41 22.29 14.41
N TYR A 276 -2.55 22.63 15.34
CA TYR A 276 -1.98 21.68 16.30
C TYR A 276 -1.86 22.34 17.67
N ASN A 277 -1.85 21.50 18.71
CA ASN A 277 -1.58 21.93 20.07
C ASN A 277 -1.00 20.79 20.92
N ARG A 278 -0.46 21.15 22.06
CA ARG A 278 -0.19 20.26 23.18
C ARG A 278 -1.15 20.60 24.30
N PHE A 279 -1.55 19.60 25.07
CA PHE A 279 -2.32 19.78 26.29
C PHE A 279 -1.61 19.09 27.44
N ASP A 280 -1.60 19.75 28.59
CA ASP A 280 -0.98 19.28 29.81
C ASP A 280 -1.88 19.64 30.98
N GLU A 281 -2.40 18.64 31.69
CA GLU A 281 -3.31 18.82 32.81
C GLU A 281 -2.66 19.59 34.00
N ASN A 282 -1.32 19.50 34.11
CA ASN A 282 -0.59 20.23 35.18
C ASN A 282 -0.46 21.73 34.91
N GLU A 283 -0.56 22.15 33.64
CA GLU A 283 -0.47 23.58 33.29
C GLU A 283 -1.84 24.26 33.30
N ASN A 284 -2.93 23.53 32.92
CA ASN A 284 -4.30 24.05 32.86
C ASN A 284 -5.33 22.96 33.24
N PRO A 285 -5.67 22.77 34.50
CA PRO A 285 -6.61 21.73 34.95
C PRO A 285 -8.04 21.85 34.41
N GLU A 286 -8.40 22.98 33.81
CA GLU A 286 -9.73 23.25 33.25
C GLU A 286 -9.79 22.97 31.72
N ASP A 287 -8.67 22.62 31.09
CA ASP A 287 -8.63 22.34 29.66
C ASP A 287 -9.12 20.90 29.33
N TYR A 288 -10.43 20.71 29.45
CA TYR A 288 -11.07 19.55 28.85
C TYR A 288 -11.11 19.71 27.33
N LEU A 289 -10.42 18.82 26.63
CA LEU A 289 -10.48 18.74 25.18
C LEU A 289 -11.84 18.15 24.76
N GLY A 290 -12.84 19.01 24.52
CA GLY A 290 -14.12 18.57 23.98
C GLY A 290 -13.97 18.06 22.55
N VAL A 291 -13.93 16.72 22.35
CA VAL A 291 -14.04 16.10 21.02
C VAL A 291 -15.48 15.69 20.82
N VAL A 292 -16.21 16.43 20.01
CA VAL A 292 -17.59 16.09 19.66
C VAL A 292 -17.59 15.17 18.45
N THR A 293 -18.15 13.99 18.60
CA THR A 293 -18.46 13.07 17.51
C THR A 293 -19.74 13.50 16.81
N GLY A 294 -19.64 14.31 15.78
CA GLY A 294 -20.79 14.75 15.00
C GLY A 294 -20.50 16.06 14.29
N GLY A 295 -19.82 15.99 13.18
CA GLY A 295 -19.64 17.03 12.15
C GLY A 295 -19.70 18.47 12.63
N SER A 296 -18.62 19.10 13.01
CA SER A 296 -18.40 20.55 13.14
C SER A 296 -17.80 21.07 14.46
N ALA A 297 -17.43 20.26 15.42
CA ALA A 297 -17.07 20.77 16.74
C ALA A 297 -15.57 20.70 17.10
N ILE A 298 -14.69 20.86 16.13
CA ILE A 298 -13.28 21.20 16.38
C ILE A 298 -13.13 22.74 16.55
N ASN A 299 -14.22 23.48 16.53
CA ASN A 299 -14.25 24.92 16.73
C ASN A 299 -14.24 25.24 18.26
N GLY A 300 -13.09 25.61 18.75
CA GLY A 300 -12.91 26.00 20.16
C GLY A 300 -11.72 25.37 20.86
N LEU A 301 -11.06 24.41 20.23
CA LEU A 301 -9.83 23.82 20.76
C LEU A 301 -8.69 24.86 20.79
N PRO A 302 -7.86 24.88 21.85
CA PRO A 302 -6.65 25.68 21.90
C PRO A 302 -5.74 25.40 20.70
N ARG A 303 -4.96 26.41 20.26
CA ARG A 303 -4.10 26.28 19.05
C ARG A 303 -2.75 26.91 19.31
N ASP A 304 -1.69 26.11 19.23
CA ASP A 304 -0.30 26.59 19.26
C ASP A 304 0.14 27.10 17.88
N GLY A 305 -0.44 26.59 16.81
CA GLY A 305 -0.12 27.01 15.47
C GLY A 305 -0.98 26.38 14.38
N ASP A 306 -0.89 26.96 13.18
CA ASP A 306 -1.74 26.61 12.03
C ASP A 306 -1.03 25.72 11.00
N ARG A 307 0.25 25.43 11.16
CA ARG A 307 1.06 24.76 10.15
C ARG A 307 1.90 23.65 10.76
N TYR A 308 1.75 22.47 10.20
CA TYR A 308 2.56 21.30 10.58
C TYR A 308 2.88 20.43 9.36
N THR A 309 3.77 19.46 9.52
CA THR A 309 4.08 18.48 8.47
C THR A 309 3.59 17.10 8.89
N ALA A 310 2.68 16.54 8.10
CA ALA A 310 2.27 15.14 8.20
C ALA A 310 3.19 14.29 7.33
N TRP A 311 4.01 13.44 7.96
CA TRP A 311 4.93 12.58 7.25
C TRP A 311 4.22 11.39 6.62
N LEU A 312 4.67 10.99 5.42
CA LEU A 312 4.17 9.79 4.76
C LEU A 312 4.62 8.53 5.51
N PRO A 313 3.93 7.39 5.30
CA PRO A 313 4.32 6.11 5.88
C PRO A 313 5.57 5.55 5.19
N MET A 314 6.75 6.02 5.58
CA MET A 314 8.03 5.62 5.03
C MET A 314 8.36 4.16 5.34
N GLY A 315 9.10 3.52 4.44
CA GLY A 315 9.56 2.15 4.64
C GLY A 315 10.75 1.75 3.80
N VAL A 316 11.46 0.74 4.28
CA VAL A 316 12.49 0.01 3.54
C VAL A 316 11.89 -1.31 3.08
N ASN A 317 12.04 -1.62 1.80
CA ASN A 317 11.69 -2.93 1.26
C ASN A 317 12.97 -3.66 0.85
N ALA A 318 13.03 -4.96 1.17
CA ALA A 318 14.01 -5.88 0.63
C ALA A 318 13.29 -7.08 0.04
N GLN A 319 13.73 -7.54 -1.12
CA GLN A 319 13.06 -8.59 -1.87
C GLN A 319 14.08 -9.55 -2.46
N PHE A 320 13.79 -10.84 -2.36
CA PHE A 320 14.45 -11.92 -3.09
C PHE A 320 13.43 -12.63 -3.98
N ASP A 321 13.80 -12.94 -5.22
CA ASP A 321 12.90 -13.60 -6.17
C ASP A 321 13.68 -14.63 -6.98
N TYR A 322 13.18 -15.87 -7.00
CA TYR A 322 13.79 -17.02 -7.64
C TYR A 322 12.89 -17.57 -8.74
N HIS A 323 13.43 -17.66 -9.95
CA HIS A 323 12.78 -18.29 -11.09
C HIS A 323 13.11 -19.78 -11.15
N TYR A 324 12.16 -20.61 -10.76
CA TYR A 324 12.32 -22.07 -10.79
C TYR A 324 12.30 -22.64 -12.22
N GLY A 325 11.58 -21.99 -13.14
CA GLY A 325 11.40 -22.39 -14.52
C GLY A 325 9.92 -22.54 -14.90
N LYS A 326 9.64 -22.65 -16.21
CA LYS A 326 8.27 -22.82 -16.76
C LYS A 326 7.25 -21.79 -16.26
N GLY A 327 7.72 -20.58 -15.91
CA GLY A 327 6.86 -19.51 -15.38
C GLY A 327 6.55 -19.59 -13.88
N LEU A 328 7.18 -20.50 -13.14
CA LEU A 328 7.04 -20.59 -11.68
C LEU A 328 8.13 -19.79 -10.97
N PHE A 329 7.72 -18.96 -10.03
CA PHE A 329 8.59 -18.08 -9.24
C PHE A 329 8.27 -18.21 -7.75
N PHE A 330 9.30 -18.04 -6.92
CA PHE A 330 9.21 -17.93 -5.47
C PHE A 330 9.79 -16.61 -5.04
N ASN A 331 9.04 -15.87 -4.26
CA ASN A 331 9.42 -14.54 -3.79
C ASN A 331 9.43 -14.48 -2.27
N ALA A 332 10.39 -13.80 -1.70
CA ALA A 332 10.40 -13.37 -0.30
C ALA A 332 10.52 -11.85 -0.26
N LEU A 333 9.66 -11.19 0.48
CA LEU A 333 9.61 -9.75 0.65
C LEU A 333 9.58 -9.40 2.14
N ILE A 334 10.39 -8.46 2.53
CA ILE A 334 10.31 -7.81 3.83
C ILE A 334 10.08 -6.32 3.61
N THR A 335 9.08 -5.77 4.28
CA THR A 335 8.83 -4.34 4.39
C THR A 335 9.02 -3.93 5.84
N GLN A 336 9.99 -3.07 6.10
CA GLN A 336 10.27 -2.53 7.42
C GLN A 336 9.88 -1.05 7.44
N ARG A 337 9.00 -0.68 8.38
CA ARG A 337 8.64 0.72 8.58
C ARG A 337 9.83 1.53 9.09
N LEU A 338 9.86 2.78 8.66
CA LEU A 338 10.68 3.83 9.24
C LEU A 338 9.73 4.85 9.87
N SER A 339 9.71 4.95 11.19
CA SER A 339 8.86 5.91 11.88
C SER A 339 9.67 6.83 12.77
N PHE A 340 9.26 8.10 12.78
CA PHE A 340 9.79 9.09 13.72
C PHE A 340 8.80 9.20 14.90
N PRO A 341 9.20 8.89 16.14
CA PRO A 341 8.28 8.73 17.28
C PRO A 341 7.35 9.93 17.54
N SER A 342 7.80 11.13 17.24
CA SER A 342 7.03 12.37 17.47
C SER A 342 6.39 12.95 16.20
N SER A 343 6.44 12.23 15.07
CA SER A 343 5.93 12.79 13.82
C SER A 343 4.43 12.71 13.71
N TYR A 344 3.81 13.75 13.17
CA TYR A 344 2.46 13.71 12.67
C TYR A 344 2.42 12.87 11.38
N GLY A 345 1.34 12.13 11.17
CA GLY A 345 1.16 11.25 10.04
C GLY A 345 1.27 9.75 10.39
N PRO A 346 0.63 8.89 9.59
CA PRO A 346 0.51 7.47 9.88
C PRO A 346 1.84 6.73 9.66
N ASP A 347 1.97 5.60 10.34
CA ASP A 347 3.08 4.68 10.17
C ASP A 347 2.74 3.60 9.12
N ARG A 348 3.77 3.00 8.52
CA ARG A 348 3.65 1.83 7.65
C ARG A 348 3.62 0.54 8.47
N SER A 349 2.95 -0.53 7.99
CA SER A 349 3.07 -1.85 8.58
C SER A 349 4.42 -2.48 8.25
N ASN A 350 4.93 -3.27 9.20
CA ASN A 350 5.96 -4.24 8.89
C ASN A 350 5.31 -5.46 8.25
N VAL A 351 5.89 -5.95 7.17
CA VAL A 351 5.39 -7.13 6.47
C VAL A 351 6.55 -8.06 6.15
N LEU A 352 6.37 -9.33 6.46
CA LEU A 352 7.20 -10.41 5.94
C LEU A 352 6.30 -11.29 5.08
N ALA A 353 6.64 -11.50 3.83
CA ALA A 353 5.83 -12.30 2.92
C ALA A 353 6.67 -13.27 2.12
N VAL A 354 6.14 -14.48 1.90
CA VAL A 354 6.66 -15.47 0.96
C VAL A 354 5.56 -15.78 -0.03
N THR A 355 5.85 -15.71 -1.32
CA THR A 355 4.85 -15.87 -2.36
C THR A 355 5.31 -16.89 -3.39
N ALA A 356 4.50 -17.90 -3.63
CA ALA A 356 4.60 -18.73 -4.83
C ALA A 356 3.72 -18.13 -5.92
N ARG A 357 4.27 -17.94 -7.12
CA ARG A 357 3.49 -17.41 -8.23
C ARG A 357 3.83 -18.08 -9.55
N TYR A 358 2.78 -18.23 -10.36
CA TYR A 358 2.87 -18.70 -11.74
C TYR A 358 2.54 -17.55 -12.69
N GLU A 359 3.43 -17.26 -13.63
CA GLU A 359 3.30 -16.12 -14.54
C GLU A 359 3.38 -16.54 -16.01
N LYS A 360 2.42 -16.07 -16.78
CA LYS A 360 2.45 -15.95 -18.24
C LYS A 360 1.99 -14.56 -18.66
N ASN A 361 2.15 -14.22 -19.93
CA ASN A 361 1.73 -12.92 -20.45
C ASN A 361 0.24 -12.62 -20.20
N TRP A 362 -0.64 -13.62 -20.29
CA TRP A 362 -2.09 -13.47 -20.13
C TRP A 362 -2.62 -13.89 -18.75
N LEU A 363 -1.87 -14.69 -17.99
CA LEU A 363 -2.27 -15.24 -16.69
C LEU A 363 -1.17 -15.03 -15.64
N MET A 364 -1.55 -14.66 -14.45
CA MET A 364 -0.74 -14.83 -13.25
C MET A 364 -1.64 -15.35 -12.14
N VAL A 365 -1.12 -16.27 -11.35
CA VAL A 365 -1.71 -16.70 -10.08
C VAL A 365 -0.62 -16.60 -9.03
N ALA A 366 -0.87 -15.86 -7.97
CA ALA A 366 0.04 -15.69 -6.84
C ALA A 366 -0.65 -16.04 -5.53
N VAL A 367 0.07 -16.77 -4.68
CA VAL A 367 -0.39 -17.17 -3.35
C VAL A 367 0.60 -16.62 -2.32
N PRO A 368 0.41 -15.39 -1.83
CA PRO A 368 1.22 -14.84 -0.76
C PRO A 368 0.82 -15.43 0.60
N LEU A 369 1.81 -15.85 1.36
CA LEU A 369 1.74 -16.11 2.79
C LEU A 369 2.49 -14.98 3.49
N SER A 370 1.81 -14.18 4.28
CA SER A 370 2.40 -13.00 4.91
C SER A 370 2.18 -12.96 6.41
N LEU A 371 3.11 -12.28 7.10
CA LEU A 371 3.04 -11.94 8.51
C LEU A 371 2.99 -10.42 8.64
N GLU A 372 1.84 -9.90 8.94
CA GLU A 372 1.68 -8.48 9.22
C GLU A 372 2.14 -8.17 10.64
N ASN A 373 3.01 -7.14 10.77
CA ASN A 373 3.67 -6.74 12.01
C ASN A 373 4.35 -7.93 12.73
N TYR A 374 4.80 -8.94 11.95
CA TYR A 374 5.47 -10.17 12.42
C TYR A 374 4.64 -11.05 13.37
N ARG A 375 3.31 -10.86 13.41
CA ARG A 375 2.42 -11.55 14.37
C ARG A 375 1.18 -12.15 13.74
N SER A 376 0.66 -11.53 12.69
CA SER A 376 -0.64 -11.89 12.14
C SER A 376 -0.47 -12.61 10.81
N PRO A 377 -0.56 -13.96 10.78
CA PRO A 377 -0.46 -14.71 9.53
C PRO A 377 -1.68 -14.46 8.64
N GLN A 378 -1.42 -14.34 7.35
CA GLN A 378 -2.43 -14.13 6.32
C GLN A 378 -2.07 -14.97 5.11
N LEU A 379 -3.07 -15.60 4.51
CA LEU A 379 -2.96 -16.31 3.25
C LEU A 379 -3.75 -15.56 2.19
N GLY A 380 -3.07 -15.08 1.18
CA GLY A 380 -3.66 -14.31 0.08
C GLY A 380 -3.83 -15.14 -1.20
N LEU A 381 -4.53 -14.53 -2.13
CA LEU A 381 -4.66 -15.01 -3.52
C LEU A 381 -4.78 -13.81 -4.45
N ALA A 382 -3.96 -13.79 -5.50
CA ALA A 382 -4.11 -12.83 -6.57
C ALA A 382 -4.15 -13.55 -7.92
N VAL A 383 -5.06 -13.13 -8.77
CA VAL A 383 -5.23 -13.65 -10.12
C VAL A 383 -5.24 -12.49 -11.10
N ARG A 384 -4.34 -12.53 -12.07
CA ARG A 384 -4.33 -11.64 -13.23
C ARG A 384 -4.75 -12.44 -14.45
N PHE A 385 -5.82 -11.99 -15.08
CA PHE A 385 -6.33 -12.56 -16.31
C PHE A 385 -6.44 -11.46 -17.36
N TRP A 386 -5.58 -11.52 -18.37
CA TRP A 386 -5.43 -10.50 -19.41
C TRP A 386 -5.33 -9.07 -18.87
N LEU A 387 -6.45 -8.31 -18.93
CA LEU A 387 -6.50 -6.89 -18.54
C LEU A 387 -6.79 -6.70 -17.06
N LEU A 388 -7.49 -7.67 -16.46
CA LEU A 388 -8.00 -7.58 -15.10
C LEU A 388 -7.10 -8.33 -14.12
N THR A 389 -6.82 -7.70 -13.00
CA THR A 389 -6.22 -8.36 -11.84
C THR A 389 -7.13 -8.15 -10.64
N ILE A 390 -7.41 -9.21 -9.90
CA ILE A 390 -8.13 -9.16 -8.63
C ILE A 390 -7.31 -9.94 -7.62
N GLY A 391 -7.29 -9.46 -6.38
CA GLY A 391 -6.59 -10.15 -5.31
C GLY A 391 -7.04 -9.74 -3.92
N THR A 392 -6.64 -10.57 -2.96
CA THR A 392 -6.79 -10.35 -1.53
C THR A 392 -5.55 -10.91 -0.83
N GLU A 393 -5.11 -10.28 0.23
CA GLU A 393 -4.04 -10.80 1.10
C GLU A 393 -4.60 -11.71 2.22
N HIS A 394 -5.94 -11.78 2.35
CA HIS A 394 -6.63 -12.58 3.37
C HIS A 394 -7.83 -13.33 2.77
N ILE A 395 -7.55 -14.45 2.07
CA ILE A 395 -8.56 -15.20 1.31
C ILE A 395 -9.55 -15.99 2.20
N VAL A 396 -9.15 -16.34 3.43
CA VAL A 396 -9.91 -17.26 4.29
C VAL A 396 -11.36 -16.82 4.52
N PRO A 397 -11.67 -15.55 4.90
CA PRO A 397 -13.04 -15.10 5.12
C PRO A 397 -13.91 -15.05 3.85
N TYR A 398 -13.32 -15.16 2.67
CA TYR A 398 -14.05 -15.24 1.42
C TYR A 398 -14.51 -16.66 1.08
N LEU A 399 -13.77 -17.66 1.55
CA LEU A 399 -14.02 -19.07 1.22
C LEU A 399 -14.87 -19.79 2.26
N ILE A 400 -14.55 -19.58 3.53
CA ILE A 400 -15.19 -20.28 4.66
C ILE A 400 -15.81 -19.28 5.63
N LYS A 401 -16.84 -19.73 6.36
CA LYS A 401 -17.40 -18.98 7.48
C LYS A 401 -16.41 -19.00 8.63
N THR A 402 -16.06 -17.83 9.14
CA THR A 402 -15.16 -17.67 10.26
C THR A 402 -15.43 -16.33 10.96
N ASP A 403 -14.97 -16.20 12.17
CA ASP A 403 -14.89 -14.91 12.83
C ASP A 403 -13.76 -14.12 12.20
N PHE A 404 -14.05 -13.00 11.55
CA PHE A 404 -13.00 -12.24 10.89
C PHE A 404 -12.89 -10.80 11.39
N TYR A 405 -11.67 -10.43 11.71
CA TYR A 405 -11.24 -9.11 12.18
C TYR A 405 -10.60 -8.29 11.06
N LYS A 406 -10.44 -8.90 9.88
CA LYS A 406 -9.71 -8.32 8.75
C LYS A 406 -10.40 -8.64 7.45
N ALA A 407 -10.42 -7.66 6.56
CA ALA A 407 -10.85 -7.84 5.18
C ALA A 407 -10.01 -6.95 4.27
N ASP A 408 -9.68 -7.46 3.10
CA ASP A 408 -9.01 -6.69 2.06
C ASP A 408 -9.41 -7.19 0.68
N ILE A 409 -9.41 -6.29 -0.26
CA ILE A 409 -9.60 -6.60 -1.68
C ILE A 409 -8.94 -5.53 -2.52
N TYR A 410 -8.42 -5.94 -3.67
CA TYR A 410 -7.94 -5.01 -4.68
C TYR A 410 -8.25 -5.51 -6.09
N ALA A 411 -8.40 -4.55 -6.99
CA ALA A 411 -8.62 -4.82 -8.40
C ALA A 411 -7.90 -3.79 -9.28
N HIS A 412 -7.40 -4.24 -10.43
CA HIS A 412 -6.67 -3.42 -11.39
C HIS A 412 -7.10 -3.71 -12.82
N LEU A 413 -7.24 -2.67 -13.60
CA LEU A 413 -7.48 -2.73 -15.03
C LEU A 413 -6.30 -2.10 -15.78
N ARG A 414 -5.66 -2.86 -16.70
CA ARG A 414 -4.49 -2.42 -17.44
C ARG A 414 -4.41 -2.99 -18.85
N ILE A 415 -3.69 -2.30 -19.72
CA ILE A 415 -3.37 -2.75 -21.08
C ILE A 415 -1.84 -2.83 -21.20
N ARG A 416 -1.35 -3.94 -21.73
CA ARG A 416 0.09 -4.21 -21.87
C ARG A 416 0.46 -4.43 -23.34
N PHE A 417 1.53 -3.77 -23.75
CA PHE A 417 2.11 -3.93 -25.08
C PHE A 417 3.50 -4.52 -24.92
N PHE A 418 3.75 -5.61 -25.63
CA PHE A 418 5.01 -6.36 -25.46
C PHE A 418 6.03 -5.97 -26.54
N ASP A 419 5.57 -5.65 -27.76
CA ASP A 419 6.44 -5.36 -28.88
C ASP A 419 6.76 -3.88 -28.95
N ALA A 420 8.05 -3.52 -28.94
CA ALA A 420 8.51 -2.16 -29.22
C ALA A 420 8.21 -1.74 -30.68
N PRO A 421 8.08 -0.47 -31.01
CA PRO A 421 7.72 -0.01 -32.35
C PRO A 421 8.65 -0.52 -33.47
N GLY A 422 9.95 -0.64 -33.19
CA GLY A 422 10.94 -1.17 -34.12
C GLY A 422 10.93 -2.69 -34.31
N CYS A 423 10.13 -3.39 -33.52
CA CYS A 423 10.01 -4.85 -33.42
C CYS A 423 8.68 -5.36 -33.97
N ARG A 424 7.81 -4.46 -34.41
CA ARG A 424 6.52 -4.84 -35.02
C ARG A 424 6.76 -5.51 -36.35
N THR A 425 6.21 -6.68 -36.54
CA THR A 425 6.01 -7.25 -37.87
C THR A 425 5.13 -6.31 -38.71
N PRO A 426 5.32 -6.23 -40.03
CA PRO A 426 4.70 -5.20 -40.90
C PRO A 426 3.16 -5.16 -40.94
N TYR A 427 2.49 -5.94 -40.11
CA TYR A 427 1.01 -6.00 -40.07
C TYR A 427 0.32 -4.77 -39.45
N PHE A 428 1.06 -3.82 -38.87
CA PHE A 428 0.49 -2.59 -38.32
C PHE A 428 0.74 -1.37 -39.26
N LYS A 429 0.28 -1.44 -40.46
CA LYS A 429 0.03 -0.27 -41.28
C LYS A 429 -1.40 0.25 -41.04
N GLY A 430 -1.51 1.21 -40.09
CA GLY A 430 -2.71 1.99 -39.86
C GLY A 430 -3.78 1.33 -38.96
N LEU A 431 -4.60 2.19 -38.35
CA LEU A 431 -5.75 1.87 -37.48
C LEU A 431 -6.86 0.97 -38.11
N LYS A 432 -6.72 0.59 -39.38
CA LYS A 432 -7.69 -0.27 -40.10
C LYS A 432 -7.63 -1.78 -39.75
N GLY A 433 -6.75 -2.21 -38.86
CA GLY A 433 -6.53 -3.62 -38.50
C GLY A 433 -6.81 -4.03 -37.07
N PHE A 434 -7.45 -3.19 -36.26
CA PHE A 434 -7.77 -3.52 -34.87
C PHE A 434 -8.95 -4.51 -34.81
N LYS A 435 -8.66 -5.79 -35.07
CA LYS A 435 -9.62 -6.88 -34.80
C LYS A 435 -9.44 -7.28 -33.33
N PHE A 436 -10.46 -7.05 -32.52
CA PHE A 436 -10.54 -7.46 -31.09
C PHE A 436 -10.14 -8.93 -30.88
N GLY A 437 -10.36 -9.81 -31.88
CA GLY A 437 -9.95 -11.21 -31.85
C GLY A 437 -8.43 -11.49 -31.81
N ASN A 438 -7.58 -10.52 -32.17
CA ASN A 438 -6.11 -10.69 -32.10
C ASN A 438 -5.51 -10.31 -30.74
N LEU A 439 -6.27 -9.60 -29.90
CA LEU A 439 -5.90 -9.33 -28.49
C LEU A 439 -5.87 -10.65 -27.66
N PHE A 440 -6.55 -11.68 -28.13
CA PHE A 440 -6.86 -12.90 -27.41
C PHE A 440 -6.17 -14.16 -27.97
N ARG A 441 -5.33 -14.04 -28.97
CA ARG A 441 -4.53 -15.18 -29.41
C ARG A 441 -3.29 -15.32 -28.53
N PRO A 442 -3.16 -16.41 -27.75
CA PRO A 442 -1.91 -16.72 -27.09
C PRO A 442 -0.85 -16.98 -28.19
N LYS A 443 0.20 -16.17 -28.24
CA LYS A 443 1.39 -16.54 -29.02
C LYS A 443 2.01 -17.75 -28.31
N SER A 444 2.11 -18.87 -29.01
CA SER A 444 2.63 -20.15 -28.53
C SER A 444 4.16 -20.21 -28.40
N ASP A 445 4.85 -19.08 -28.50
CA ASP A 445 6.31 -19.05 -28.46
C ASP A 445 6.80 -18.63 -27.08
N ASP A 446 6.83 -19.57 -26.17
CA ASP A 446 7.66 -19.52 -24.98
C ASP A 446 9.12 -19.85 -25.42
N PRO A 447 10.08 -18.88 -25.37
CA PRO A 447 11.46 -19.15 -25.77
C PRO A 447 12.22 -20.07 -24.83
N THR A 448 11.52 -20.73 -23.89
CA THR A 448 12.10 -21.77 -23.01
C THR A 448 12.04 -23.19 -23.57
N SER A 449 11.44 -23.42 -24.73
CA SER A 449 11.57 -24.70 -25.40
C SER A 449 12.94 -24.79 -26.11
N CYS A 450 13.91 -25.35 -25.41
CA CYS A 450 15.14 -25.84 -26.09
C CYS A 450 14.75 -26.83 -27.15
N PRO A 451 15.30 -26.75 -28.39
CA PRO A 451 15.29 -27.88 -29.30
C PRO A 451 16.08 -29.00 -28.64
N HIS A 452 15.51 -30.17 -28.57
CA HIS A 452 16.24 -31.38 -28.24
C HIS A 452 17.32 -31.62 -29.31
N TRP A 453 18.56 -31.60 -28.87
CA TRP A 453 19.68 -32.34 -29.38
C TRP A 453 20.40 -33.01 -28.24
#